data_08985a2180b4c141139396e42164eb02
#
_entry.id   08985a2180b4c141139396e42164eb02
#
_cell.length_a   1.000
_cell.length_b   1.000
_cell.length_c   1.000
_cell.angle_alpha   90.00
_cell.angle_beta   90.00
_cell.angle_gamma   90.00
#
_symmetry.space_group_name_H-M   'P 1'
#
loop_
_entity.id
_entity.type
_entity.pdbx_description
1 polymer ?
#
loop_
_entity_poly.entity_id
_entity_poly.type
_entity_poly.pdbx_seq_one_letter_code
_entity_poly.pdbx_strand_id
1 'polypeptide(L)'
;KVLILQIIDWHHDRNLIEGSTDKDQALKLLQELGELSDSICRGEDIRDDIGDMLVVMLNIMVRNNLTLKDCLEKAWNDIKDRKGKMIDGIFVKS
;
A
#
# COMPACT_ATOMS: atom_id res chain seq x y z
N LYS A 1 13.42 -8.13 1.86
CA LYS A 1 13.81 -7.96 0.44
C LYS A 1 13.41 -9.16 -0.40
N VAL A 2 13.80 -10.36 0.03
CA VAL A 2 13.48 -11.59 -0.70
C VAL A 2 11.96 -11.75 -0.86
N LEU A 3 11.21 -11.48 0.19
CA LEU A 3 9.77 -11.61 0.18
C LEU A 3 9.11 -10.63 -0.81
N ILE A 4 9.60 -9.40 -0.86
CA ILE A 4 9.11 -8.40 -1.83
C ILE A 4 9.32 -8.90 -3.26
N LEU A 5 10.50 -9.43 -3.57
CA LEU A 5 10.81 -9.98 -4.90
C LEU A 5 9.94 -11.19 -5.23
N GLN A 6 9.68 -12.05 -4.25
CA GLN A 6 8.79 -13.20 -4.43
C GLN A 6 7.37 -12.75 -4.78
N ILE A 7 6.87 -11.70 -4.13
CA ILE A 7 5.54 -11.16 -4.41
C ILE A 7 5.50 -10.55 -5.82
N ILE A 8 6.54 -9.82 -6.21
CA ILE A 8 6.63 -9.23 -7.55
C ILE A 8 6.63 -10.33 -8.61
N ASP A 9 7.42 -11.39 -8.42
CA ASP A 9 7.45 -12.53 -9.34
C ASP A 9 6.08 -13.22 -9.41
N TRP A 10 5.40 -13.32 -8.28
CA TRP A 10 4.06 -13.87 -8.20
C TRP A 10 3.08 -13.09 -9.10
N HIS A 11 3.18 -11.75 -9.11
CA HIS A 11 2.38 -10.91 -10.00
C HIS A 11 2.70 -11.17 -11.46
N HIS A 12 3.97 -11.24 -11.83
CA HIS A 12 4.40 -11.49 -13.22
C HIS A 12 3.93 -12.87 -13.70
N ASP A 13 4.08 -13.88 -12.87
CA ASP A 13 3.73 -15.26 -13.22
C ASP A 13 2.22 -15.40 -13.51
N ARG A 14 1.39 -14.52 -12.96
CA ARG A 14 -0.07 -14.55 -13.14
C ARG A 14 -0.57 -13.48 -14.09
N ASN A 15 0.32 -12.84 -14.82
CA ASN A 15 0.00 -11.78 -15.76
C ASN A 15 -0.76 -10.62 -15.13
N LEU A 16 -0.45 -10.32 -13.86
CA LEU A 16 -1.10 -9.24 -13.14
C LEU A 16 -0.41 -7.88 -13.36
N ILE A 17 0.71 -7.86 -14.07
CA ILE A 17 1.41 -6.63 -14.44
C ILE A 17 0.94 -6.17 -15.82
N GLU A 18 1.28 -6.92 -16.89
CA GLU A 18 0.92 -6.53 -18.25
C GLU A 18 -0.58 -6.69 -18.52
N GLY A 19 -1.22 -7.68 -17.90
CA GLY A 19 -2.63 -8.00 -18.12
C GLY A 19 -3.62 -7.20 -17.28
N SER A 20 -3.15 -6.25 -16.48
CA SER A 20 -4.00 -5.41 -15.65
C SER A 20 -3.69 -3.93 -15.88
N THR A 21 -4.35 -3.04 -15.18
CA THR A 21 -4.14 -1.59 -15.26
C THR A 21 -4.02 -1.00 -13.85
N ASP A 22 -3.44 0.20 -13.76
CA ASP A 22 -3.37 0.93 -12.49
C ASP A 22 -4.76 1.16 -11.91
N LYS A 23 -5.72 1.47 -12.77
CA LYS A 23 -7.09 1.72 -12.36
C LYS A 23 -7.72 0.47 -11.72
N ASP A 24 -7.54 -0.70 -12.36
CA ASP A 24 -8.07 -1.95 -11.82
C ASP A 24 -7.44 -2.28 -10.48
N GLN A 25 -6.12 -2.06 -10.35
CA GLN A 25 -5.41 -2.31 -9.11
C GLN A 25 -5.80 -1.30 -8.03
N ALA A 26 -6.08 -0.05 -8.38
CA ALA A 26 -6.56 0.95 -7.44
C ALA A 26 -7.94 0.56 -6.88
N LEU A 27 -8.83 0.01 -7.72
CA LEU A 27 -10.12 -0.50 -7.26
C LEU A 27 -9.95 -1.70 -6.34
N LYS A 28 -9.01 -2.58 -6.65
CA LYS A 28 -8.68 -3.71 -5.77
C LYS A 28 -8.17 -3.23 -4.43
N LEU A 29 -7.31 -2.20 -4.42
CA LEU A 29 -6.79 -1.61 -3.18
C LEU A 29 -7.92 -1.05 -2.31
N LEU A 30 -8.90 -0.41 -2.93
CA LEU A 30 -10.07 0.13 -2.22
C LEU A 30 -10.86 -1.00 -1.55
N GLN A 31 -11.02 -2.12 -2.23
CA GLN A 31 -11.68 -3.31 -1.67
C GLN A 31 -10.90 -3.83 -0.46
N GLU A 32 -9.59 -3.94 -0.56
CA GLU A 32 -8.74 -4.40 0.54
C GLU A 32 -8.80 -3.45 1.74
N LEU A 33 -8.89 -2.14 1.48
CA LEU A 33 -9.07 -1.15 2.55
C LEU A 33 -10.37 -1.38 3.31
N GLY A 34 -11.44 -1.71 2.59
CA GLY A 34 -12.73 -2.05 3.21
C GLY A 34 -12.63 -3.26 4.12
N GLU A 35 -11.91 -4.30 3.69
CA GLU A 35 -11.69 -5.50 4.49
C GLU A 35 -10.86 -5.19 5.75
N LEU A 36 -9.82 -4.38 5.61
CA LEU A 36 -9.03 -3.92 6.76
C LEU A 36 -9.90 -3.17 7.76
N SER A 37 -10.74 -2.26 7.26
CA SER A 37 -11.64 -1.47 8.11
C SER A 37 -12.59 -2.38 8.90
N ASP A 38 -13.17 -3.39 8.24
CA ASP A 38 -14.05 -4.36 8.90
C ASP A 38 -13.31 -5.14 9.97
N SER A 39 -12.11 -5.62 9.68
CA SER A 39 -11.30 -6.39 10.64
C SER A 39 -10.95 -5.56 11.87
N ILE A 40 -10.60 -4.28 11.68
CA ILE A 40 -10.31 -3.35 12.78
C ILE A 40 -11.56 -3.20 13.66
N CYS A 41 -12.73 -2.97 13.05
CA CYS A 41 -13.97 -2.78 13.77
C CYS A 41 -14.40 -4.02 14.57
N ARG A 42 -14.01 -5.21 14.09
CA ARG A 42 -14.32 -6.47 14.76
C ARG A 42 -13.26 -6.91 15.77
N GLY A 43 -12.15 -6.19 15.85
CA GLY A 43 -11.05 -6.55 16.74
C GLY A 43 -10.29 -7.80 16.29
N GLU A 44 -10.29 -8.11 14.99
CA GLU A 44 -9.62 -9.27 14.41
C GLU A 44 -8.14 -8.99 14.13
N ASP A 45 -7.38 -10.04 13.85
CA ASP A 45 -5.97 -9.91 13.42
C ASP A 45 -5.93 -9.25 12.05
N ILE A 46 -5.18 -8.16 11.92
CA ILE A 46 -5.13 -7.35 10.70
C ILE A 46 -3.88 -7.57 9.86
N ARG A 47 -3.02 -8.54 10.21
CA ARG A 47 -1.77 -8.78 9.47
C ARG A 47 -2.03 -9.13 8.01
N ASP A 48 -3.01 -10.00 7.77
CA ASP A 48 -3.37 -10.43 6.42
C ASP A 48 -3.96 -9.27 5.62
N ASP A 49 -4.83 -8.48 6.23
CA ASP A 49 -5.45 -7.32 5.56
C ASP A 49 -4.41 -6.28 5.14
N ILE A 50 -3.47 -5.95 6.03
CA ILE A 50 -2.38 -5.02 5.71
C ILE A 50 -1.50 -5.61 4.63
N GLY A 51 -1.15 -6.90 4.75
CA GLY A 51 -0.35 -7.61 3.76
C GLY A 51 -1.00 -7.58 2.37
N ASP A 52 -2.29 -7.82 2.30
CA ASP A 52 -3.05 -7.81 1.04
C ASP A 52 -2.99 -6.42 0.38
N MET A 53 -3.09 -5.34 1.16
CA MET A 53 -2.95 -4.00 0.63
C MET A 53 -1.55 -3.76 0.07
N LEU A 54 -0.51 -4.20 0.79
CA LEU A 54 0.87 -4.05 0.33
C LEU A 54 1.13 -4.85 -0.93
N VAL A 55 0.56 -6.04 -1.08
CA VAL A 55 0.65 -6.85 -2.30
C VAL A 55 0.11 -6.07 -3.50
N VAL A 56 -1.05 -5.44 -3.36
CA VAL A 56 -1.65 -4.62 -4.42
C VAL A 56 -0.79 -3.39 -4.70
N MET A 57 -0.29 -2.72 -3.67
CA MET A 57 0.57 -1.56 -3.83
C MET A 57 1.86 -1.89 -4.56
N LEU A 58 2.46 -3.05 -4.28
CA LEU A 58 3.66 -3.51 -5.00
C LEU A 58 3.37 -3.71 -6.49
N ASN A 59 2.19 -4.21 -6.83
CA ASN A 59 1.77 -4.31 -8.23
C ASN A 59 1.81 -2.94 -8.91
N ILE A 60 1.17 -1.94 -8.31
CA ILE A 60 1.12 -0.59 -8.85
C ILE A 60 2.53 0.01 -8.97
N MET A 61 3.38 -0.22 -7.99
CA MET A 61 4.77 0.26 -8.02
C MET A 61 5.52 -0.30 -9.22
N VAL A 62 5.46 -1.61 -9.44
CA VAL A 62 6.14 -2.27 -10.56
C VAL A 62 5.65 -1.71 -11.90
N ARG A 63 4.34 -1.49 -12.04
CA ARG A 63 3.76 -0.93 -13.26
C ARG A 63 4.32 0.43 -13.59
N ASN A 64 4.69 1.20 -12.58
CA ASN A 64 5.17 2.57 -12.72
C ASN A 64 6.68 2.69 -12.56
N ASN A 65 7.41 1.58 -12.60
CA ASN A 65 8.86 1.52 -12.44
C ASN A 65 9.34 2.14 -11.13
N LEU A 66 8.57 1.94 -10.06
CA LEU A 66 8.89 2.42 -8.72
C LEU A 66 9.24 1.24 -7.80
N THR A 67 10.11 1.50 -6.84
CA THR A 67 10.37 0.56 -5.75
C THR A 67 9.69 1.04 -4.48
N LEU A 68 9.54 0.15 -3.51
CA LEU A 68 9.04 0.51 -2.19
C LEU A 68 9.92 1.60 -1.56
N LYS A 69 11.23 1.48 -1.73
CA LYS A 69 12.20 2.47 -1.24
C LYS A 69 11.94 3.85 -1.83
N ASP A 70 11.72 3.94 -3.15
CA ASP A 70 11.43 5.20 -3.82
C ASP A 70 10.22 5.90 -3.18
N CYS A 71 9.15 5.14 -2.98
CA CYS A 71 7.91 5.68 -2.42
C CYS A 71 8.10 6.11 -0.97
N LEU A 72 8.77 5.30 -0.16
CA LEU A 72 9.01 5.63 1.25
C LEU A 72 9.96 6.82 1.40
N GLU A 73 10.99 6.92 0.57
CA GLU A 73 11.90 8.06 0.60
C GLU A 73 11.18 9.36 0.25
N LYS A 74 10.34 9.33 -0.77
CA LYS A 74 9.54 10.50 -1.15
C LYS A 74 8.63 10.93 -0.02
N ALA A 75 7.92 9.99 0.59
CA ALA A 75 7.02 10.27 1.71
C ALA A 75 7.80 10.82 2.93
N TRP A 76 8.94 10.22 3.25
CA TRP A 76 9.77 10.67 4.36
C TRP A 76 10.28 12.08 4.15
N ASN A 77 10.77 12.39 2.95
CA ASN A 77 11.25 13.73 2.63
C ASN A 77 10.15 14.79 2.73
N ASP A 78 8.91 14.40 2.45
CA ASP A 78 7.78 15.31 2.56
C ASP A 78 7.33 15.55 4.01
N ILE A 79 7.49 14.56 4.89
CA ILE A 79 6.94 14.66 6.26
C ILE A 79 7.97 14.95 7.35
N LYS A 80 9.25 14.65 7.12
CA LYS A 80 10.27 14.69 8.20
C LYS A 80 10.38 16.04 8.89
N ASP A 81 10.16 17.13 8.19
CA ASP A 81 10.24 18.48 8.74
C ASP A 81 8.85 19.11 8.99
N ARG A 82 7.80 18.32 8.83
CA ARG A 82 6.42 18.80 8.98
C ARG A 82 6.13 19.08 10.44
N LYS A 83 5.57 20.25 10.70
CA LYS A 83 5.13 20.67 12.04
C LYS A 83 3.62 20.70 12.09
N GLY A 84 3.08 20.48 13.28
CA GLY A 84 1.64 20.46 13.49
C GLY A 84 1.32 19.92 14.87
N LYS A 85 0.05 19.58 15.10
CA LYS A 85 -0.40 19.01 16.36
C LYS A 85 -1.56 18.06 16.13
N MET A 86 -1.79 17.22 17.13
CA MET A 86 -2.92 16.29 17.10
C MET A 86 -4.19 17.00 17.53
N ILE A 87 -5.25 16.88 16.75
CA ILE A 87 -6.58 17.38 17.06
C ILE A 87 -7.58 16.25 16.77
N ASP A 88 -8.27 15.80 17.80
CA ASP A 88 -9.25 14.71 17.71
C ASP A 88 -8.73 13.47 16.99
N GLY A 89 -7.50 13.07 17.30
CA GLY A 89 -6.89 11.87 16.73
C GLY A 89 -6.27 12.06 15.34
N ILE A 90 -6.27 13.28 14.82
CA ILE A 90 -5.75 13.60 13.49
C ILE A 90 -4.64 14.64 13.58
N PHE A 91 -3.54 14.38 12.86
CA PHE A 91 -2.43 15.34 12.79
C PHE A 91 -2.80 16.49 11.85
N VAL A 92 -2.80 17.72 12.36
CA VAL A 92 -3.12 18.93 11.60
C VAL A 92 -1.83 19.72 11.40
N LYS A 93 -1.46 19.95 10.14
CA LYS A 93 -0.27 20.74 9.81
C LYS A 93 -0.45 22.19 10.22
N SER A 94 0.59 22.75 10.75
CA SER A 94 0.62 24.19 11.05
C SER A 94 1.11 25.01 9.87
#